data_e940ef8b2a99b5db366de1e2d8743eac
#
_entry.id   e940ef8b2a99b5db366de1e2d8743eac
#
_cell.length_a   1.000
_cell.length_b   1.000
_cell.length_c   1.000
_cell.angle_alpha   90.00
_cell.angle_beta   90.00
_cell.angle_gamma   90.00
#
_symmetry.space_group_name_H-M   'P 1'
#
loop_
_entity.id
_entity.type
_entity.pdbx_description
1 polymer ?
#
loop_
_entity_poly.entity_id
_entity_poly.type
_entity_poly.pdbx_seq_one_letter_code
_entity_poly.pdbx_strand_id
1 'polypeptide(L)'
;MEQTTLYAYIKFSGNDDFPLEVVTESLGVQPTKTWKVGEKVHADKPLKRFYTCWIYKIDKLETLVVEDVLDPLYDLFNSKVDTINQLKKQLDLHVQIELVIEMENGRTPGLVI
;
A
#
# COMPACT_ATOMS: atom_id res chain seq x y z
N MET A 1 29.70 -1.37 -6.46
CA MET A 1 28.65 -0.95 -7.42
C MET A 1 27.35 -0.69 -6.67
N GLU A 2 26.78 0.46 -6.85
CA GLU A 2 25.52 0.81 -6.20
C GLU A 2 24.36 0.08 -6.85
N GLN A 3 23.48 -0.47 -6.02
CA GLN A 3 22.25 -1.07 -6.47
C GLN A 3 21.09 -0.18 -6.05
N THR A 4 20.12 -0.04 -6.93
CA THR A 4 18.89 0.66 -6.64
C THR A 4 17.74 -0.31 -6.82
N THR A 5 16.90 -0.42 -5.81
CA THR A 5 15.67 -1.20 -5.88
C THR A 5 14.47 -0.29 -5.78
N LEU A 6 13.44 -0.61 -6.53
CA LEU A 6 12.17 0.12 -6.52
C LEU A 6 11.05 -0.81 -6.13
N TYR A 7 10.08 -0.27 -5.43
CA TYR A 7 8.78 -0.92 -5.28
C TYR A 7 7.69 0.15 -5.18
N ALA A 8 6.47 -0.26 -5.45
CA ALA A 8 5.32 0.62 -5.38
C ALA A 8 4.19 -0.11 -4.66
N TYR A 9 3.31 0.65 -4.01
CA TYR A 9 2.13 0.07 -3.38
C TYR A 9 0.97 1.04 -3.38
N ILE A 10 -0.24 0.47 -3.28
CA ILE A 10 -1.46 1.21 -3.04
C ILE A 10 -1.91 0.93 -1.61
N LYS A 11 -2.31 1.98 -0.90
CA LYS A 11 -2.70 1.92 0.50
C LYS A 11 -4.08 2.51 0.69
N PHE A 12 -4.96 1.75 1.36
CA PHE A 12 -6.27 2.20 1.79
C PHE A 12 -6.22 2.31 3.31
N SER A 13 -6.48 3.49 3.86
CA SER A 13 -6.39 3.70 5.31
C SER A 13 -7.58 4.48 5.83
N GLY A 14 -7.93 4.25 7.08
CA GLY A 14 -9.00 4.95 7.79
C GLY A 14 -8.71 5.01 9.28
N ASN A 15 -9.17 6.07 9.93
CA ASN A 15 -8.93 6.29 11.35
C ASN A 15 -9.64 5.28 12.24
N ASP A 16 -10.79 4.79 11.78
CA ASP A 16 -11.60 3.82 12.50
C ASP A 16 -11.38 2.42 11.96
N ASP A 17 -11.92 1.43 12.66
CA ASP A 17 -11.89 0.05 12.21
C ASP A 17 -12.87 -0.14 11.07
N PHE A 18 -12.38 -0.29 9.84
CA PHE A 18 -13.23 -0.64 8.72
C PHE A 18 -13.02 -2.11 8.34
N PRO A 19 -14.02 -2.75 7.68
CA PRO A 19 -13.92 -4.17 7.35
C PRO A 19 -12.93 -4.39 6.18
N LEU A 20 -11.76 -4.91 6.50
CA LEU A 20 -10.69 -5.15 5.52
C LEU A 20 -11.12 -6.15 4.44
N GLU A 21 -11.91 -7.14 4.81
CA GLU A 21 -12.42 -8.15 3.89
C GLU A 21 -13.34 -7.57 2.83
N VAL A 22 -14.05 -6.49 3.13
CA VAL A 22 -14.89 -5.80 2.13
C VAL A 22 -14.03 -5.18 1.04
N VAL A 23 -12.89 -4.60 1.41
CA VAL A 23 -11.94 -4.05 0.45
C VAL A 23 -11.40 -5.16 -0.46
N THR A 24 -10.98 -6.27 0.14
CA THR A 24 -10.47 -7.43 -0.59
C THR A 24 -11.51 -7.97 -1.58
N GLU A 25 -12.73 -8.20 -1.12
CA GLU A 25 -13.79 -8.75 -1.96
C GLU A 25 -14.20 -7.80 -3.06
N SER A 26 -14.32 -6.51 -2.75
CA SER A 26 -14.73 -5.51 -3.74
C SER A 26 -13.70 -5.33 -4.84
N LEU A 27 -12.41 -5.38 -4.49
CA LEU A 27 -11.33 -5.23 -5.46
C LEU A 27 -10.99 -6.54 -6.17
N GLY A 28 -11.31 -7.69 -5.56
CA GLY A 28 -10.92 -8.98 -6.09
C GLY A 28 -9.42 -9.24 -6.02
N VAL A 29 -8.73 -8.58 -5.09
CA VAL A 29 -7.27 -8.65 -4.95
C VAL A 29 -6.94 -8.90 -3.48
N GLN A 30 -6.04 -9.84 -3.21
CA GLN A 30 -5.57 -10.11 -1.86
C GLN A 30 -4.51 -9.09 -1.46
N PRO A 31 -4.60 -8.52 -0.25
CA PRO A 31 -3.60 -7.57 0.21
C PRO A 31 -2.28 -8.26 0.54
N THR A 32 -1.19 -7.53 0.44
CA THR A 32 0.12 -8.02 0.88
C THR A 32 0.33 -7.79 2.37
N LYS A 33 -0.36 -6.78 2.94
CA LYS A 33 -0.28 -6.47 4.35
C LYS A 33 -1.54 -5.74 4.79
N THR A 34 -2.01 -6.06 5.99
CA THR A 34 -3.10 -5.34 6.64
C THR A 34 -2.80 -5.18 8.12
N TRP A 35 -3.42 -4.17 8.74
CA TRP A 35 -3.49 -4.06 10.18
C TRP A 35 -4.75 -3.30 10.57
N LYS A 36 -5.14 -3.49 11.82
CA LYS A 36 -6.32 -2.80 12.38
C LYS A 36 -5.90 -1.84 13.48
N VAL A 37 -6.69 -0.78 13.65
CA VAL A 37 -6.51 0.13 14.76
C VAL A 37 -6.50 -0.67 16.07
N GLY A 38 -5.55 -0.36 16.94
CA GLY A 38 -5.39 -1.05 18.20
C GLY A 38 -4.48 -2.27 18.19
N GLU A 39 -4.08 -2.76 17.02
CA GLU A 39 -3.12 -3.86 16.94
C GLU A 39 -1.72 -3.37 17.33
N LYS A 40 -0.95 -4.24 17.98
CA LYS A 40 0.43 -3.94 18.31
C LYS A 40 1.29 -3.92 17.05
N VAL A 41 2.17 -2.92 16.96
CA VAL A 41 3.13 -2.83 15.84
C VAL A 41 4.15 -3.97 15.93
N HIS A 42 4.59 -4.27 17.15
CA HIS A 42 5.48 -5.39 17.45
C HIS A 42 4.97 -6.13 18.68
N ALA A 43 5.12 -7.46 18.70
CA ALA A 43 4.60 -8.29 19.77
C ALA A 43 5.18 -7.94 21.14
N ASP A 44 6.43 -7.48 21.18
CA ASP A 44 7.20 -7.21 22.41
C ASP A 44 7.20 -5.73 22.83
N LYS A 45 6.46 -4.86 22.10
CA LYS A 45 6.43 -3.43 22.38
C LYS A 45 5.01 -2.95 22.59
N PRO A 46 4.81 -1.92 23.45
CA PRO A 46 3.45 -1.42 23.73
C PRO A 46 2.85 -0.56 22.61
N LEU A 47 3.64 -0.21 21.60
CA LEU A 47 3.17 0.65 20.52
C LEU A 47 2.07 -0.02 19.72
N LYS A 48 0.93 0.65 19.58
CA LYS A 48 -0.24 0.15 18.87
C LYS A 48 -0.48 0.99 17.63
N ARG A 49 -1.10 0.36 16.62
CA ARG A 49 -1.57 1.05 15.43
C ARG A 49 -2.72 1.97 15.82
N PHE A 50 -2.72 3.19 15.29
CA PHE A 50 -3.78 4.15 15.56
C PHE A 50 -4.71 4.36 14.37
N TYR A 51 -4.59 3.52 13.33
CA TYR A 51 -5.46 3.50 12.16
C TYR A 51 -5.50 2.10 11.56
N THR A 52 -6.51 1.85 10.73
CA THR A 52 -6.68 0.58 10.00
C THR A 52 -6.14 0.77 8.59
N CYS A 53 -5.48 -0.26 8.05
CA CYS A 53 -4.79 -0.15 6.77
C CYS A 53 -4.83 -1.44 5.98
N TRP A 54 -5.01 -1.30 4.65
CA TRP A 54 -4.97 -2.36 3.66
C TRP A 54 -3.96 -1.95 2.59
N ILE A 55 -2.98 -2.80 2.30
CA ILE A 55 -1.89 -2.49 1.36
C ILE A 55 -1.73 -3.62 0.35
N TYR A 56 -1.61 -3.26 -0.92
CA TYR A 56 -1.11 -4.15 -1.97
C TYR A 56 0.19 -3.57 -2.52
N LYS A 57 1.25 -4.37 -2.45
CA LYS A 57 2.60 -3.96 -2.82
C LYS A 57 3.11 -4.80 -3.97
N ILE A 58 3.72 -4.13 -4.96
CA ILE A 58 4.48 -4.79 -6.02
C ILE A 58 5.85 -5.18 -5.46
N ASP A 59 6.32 -6.37 -5.80
CA ASP A 59 7.61 -6.87 -5.35
C ASP A 59 8.74 -5.92 -5.74
N LYS A 60 9.75 -5.87 -4.89
CA LYS A 60 10.95 -5.07 -5.16
C LYS A 60 11.65 -5.56 -6.41
N LEU A 61 12.04 -4.62 -7.25
CA LEU A 61 12.82 -4.88 -8.46
C LEU A 61 14.10 -4.07 -8.42
N GLU A 62 15.20 -4.69 -8.84
CA GLU A 62 16.45 -4.01 -9.03
C GLU A 62 16.41 -3.35 -10.41
N THR A 63 16.06 -2.06 -10.43
CA THR A 63 15.83 -1.32 -11.66
C THR A 63 15.94 0.18 -11.40
N LEU A 64 16.24 0.94 -12.44
CA LEU A 64 16.16 2.41 -12.43
C LEU A 64 14.91 2.91 -13.16
N VAL A 65 14.09 1.99 -13.69
CA VAL A 65 12.91 2.33 -14.49
C VAL A 65 11.68 2.28 -13.60
N VAL A 66 11.11 3.42 -13.31
CA VAL A 66 9.95 3.58 -12.42
C VAL A 66 8.75 2.79 -12.92
N GLU A 67 8.55 2.77 -14.23
CA GLU A 67 7.44 2.07 -14.87
C GLU A 67 7.47 0.57 -14.60
N ASP A 68 8.64 -0.02 -14.34
CA ASP A 68 8.74 -1.45 -14.05
C ASP A 68 7.93 -1.85 -12.82
N VAL A 69 7.73 -0.92 -11.87
CA VAL A 69 6.93 -1.19 -10.66
C VAL A 69 5.60 -0.47 -10.67
N LEU A 70 5.47 0.68 -11.33
CA LEU A 70 4.21 1.40 -11.38
C LEU A 70 3.22 0.82 -12.40
N ASP A 71 3.70 0.36 -13.55
CA ASP A 71 2.82 -0.20 -14.59
C ASP A 71 2.08 -1.46 -14.10
N PRO A 72 2.73 -2.43 -13.45
CA PRO A 72 1.99 -3.58 -12.92
C PRO A 72 0.92 -3.18 -11.90
N LEU A 73 1.20 -2.19 -11.06
CA LEU A 73 0.22 -1.69 -10.10
C LEU A 73 -0.94 -1.00 -10.81
N TYR A 74 -0.63 -0.15 -11.78
CA TYR A 74 -1.62 0.53 -12.59
C TYR A 74 -2.50 -0.46 -13.36
N ASP A 75 -1.88 -1.44 -14.00
CA ASP A 75 -2.61 -2.44 -14.80
C ASP A 75 -3.60 -3.23 -13.93
N LEU A 76 -3.22 -3.52 -12.69
CA LEU A 76 -4.08 -4.27 -11.78
C LEU A 76 -5.27 -3.44 -11.30
N PHE A 77 -5.09 -2.15 -11.04
CA PHE A 77 -6.11 -1.29 -10.42
C PHE A 77 -6.81 -0.33 -11.37
N ASN A 78 -6.31 -0.15 -12.58
CA ASN A 78 -6.87 0.78 -13.56
C ASN A 78 -8.35 0.53 -13.86
N SER A 79 -8.76 -0.73 -13.97
CA SER A 79 -10.15 -1.11 -14.24
C SER A 79 -11.05 -1.03 -13.00
N LYS A 80 -10.50 -0.69 -11.85
CA LYS A 80 -11.20 -0.74 -10.55
C LYS A 80 -11.42 0.66 -9.96
N VAL A 81 -11.23 1.71 -10.74
CA VAL A 81 -11.31 3.10 -10.26
C VAL A 81 -12.68 3.41 -9.65
N ASP A 82 -13.75 2.97 -10.29
CA ASP A 82 -15.11 3.20 -9.78
C ASP A 82 -15.31 2.49 -8.43
N THR A 83 -14.83 1.25 -8.33
CA THR A 83 -14.90 0.49 -7.08
C THR A 83 -14.11 1.18 -5.98
N ILE A 84 -12.91 1.66 -6.29
CA ILE A 84 -12.06 2.39 -5.34
C ILE A 84 -12.79 3.64 -4.84
N ASN A 85 -13.40 4.40 -5.74
CA ASN A 85 -14.13 5.62 -5.38
C ASN A 85 -15.35 5.32 -4.51
N GLN A 86 -16.04 4.21 -4.77
CA GLN A 86 -17.15 3.77 -3.92
C GLN A 86 -16.68 3.40 -2.51
N LEU A 87 -15.58 2.65 -2.41
CA LEU A 87 -15.01 2.28 -1.11
C LEU A 87 -14.57 3.51 -0.32
N LYS A 88 -13.96 4.49 -0.99
CA LYS A 88 -13.58 5.74 -0.34
C LYS A 88 -14.77 6.43 0.31
N LYS A 89 -15.90 6.48 -0.39
CA LYS A 89 -17.12 7.11 0.13
C LYS A 89 -17.76 6.30 1.22
N GLN A 90 -17.94 4.99 0.99
CA GLN A 90 -18.67 4.12 1.90
C GLN A 90 -17.96 3.95 3.23
N LEU A 91 -16.65 3.85 3.21
CA LEU A 91 -15.85 3.53 4.38
C LEU A 91 -15.03 4.73 4.87
N ASP A 92 -15.16 5.87 4.22
CA ASP A 92 -14.41 7.11 4.55
C ASP A 92 -12.90 6.83 4.56
N LEU A 93 -12.40 6.33 3.44
CA LEU A 93 -11.00 5.92 3.32
C LEU A 93 -10.14 6.96 2.61
N HIS A 94 -8.89 7.01 3.01
CA HIS A 94 -7.84 7.68 2.29
C HIS A 94 -7.10 6.65 1.42
N VAL A 95 -6.94 6.94 0.14
CA VAL A 95 -6.26 6.05 -0.81
C VAL A 95 -5.03 6.75 -1.35
N GLN A 96 -3.90 6.04 -1.35
CA GLN A 96 -2.61 6.62 -1.69
C GLN A 96 -1.76 5.60 -2.43
N ILE A 97 -1.06 6.06 -3.47
CA ILE A 97 -0.06 5.26 -4.18
C ILE A 97 1.30 5.84 -3.84
N GLU A 98 2.23 4.97 -3.42
CA GLU A 98 3.60 5.37 -3.10
C GLU A 98 4.60 4.59 -3.95
N LEU A 99 5.62 5.30 -4.39
CA LEU A 99 6.80 4.72 -5.01
C LEU A 99 7.94 4.84 -4.01
N VAL A 100 8.62 3.73 -3.74
CA VAL A 100 9.75 3.72 -2.81
C VAL A 100 11.02 3.37 -3.56
N ILE A 101 12.05 4.17 -3.36
CA ILE A 101 13.37 3.99 -3.95
C ILE A 101 14.34 3.67 -2.82
N GLU A 102 14.94 2.47 -2.88
CA GLU A 102 15.95 2.06 -1.92
C GLU A 102 17.32 2.03 -2.62
N MET A 103 18.28 2.74 -2.05
CA MET A 103 19.63 2.78 -2.54
C MET A 103 20.55 1.95 -1.65
N GLU A 104 21.63 1.45 -2.23
CA GLU A 104 22.58 0.59 -1.53
C GLU A 104 23.15 1.24 -0.26
N ASN A 105 23.24 2.55 -0.22
CA ASN A 105 23.74 3.28 0.95
C ASN A 105 22.70 3.43 2.07
N GLY A 106 21.57 2.75 1.99
CA GLY A 106 20.54 2.76 3.04
C GLY A 106 19.57 3.92 2.99
N ARG A 107 19.66 4.78 2.01
CA ARG A 107 18.71 5.87 1.84
C ARG A 107 17.42 5.35 1.21
N THR A 108 16.30 5.83 1.71
CA THR A 108 14.99 5.36 1.26
C THR A 108 14.04 6.54 1.05
N PRO A 109 14.28 7.37 0.02
CA PRO A 109 13.35 8.45 -0.29
C PRO A 109 12.04 7.88 -0.82
N GLY A 110 10.92 8.37 -0.29
CA GLY A 110 9.61 7.99 -0.78
C GLY A 110 8.99 9.12 -1.60
N LEU A 111 8.33 8.75 -2.68
CA LEU A 111 7.55 9.68 -3.49
C LEU A 111 6.08 9.29 -3.41
N VAL A 112 5.22 10.26 -3.11
CA VAL A 112 3.78 10.06 -3.10
C VAL A 112 3.21 10.58 -4.41
N ILE A 113 2.48 9.74 -5.07
CA ILE A 113 1.93 10.04 -6.39
C ILE A 113 0.42 10.21 -6.33
#